data_ab0e9e9ce9cdf88b46560e72ffc0f7bd
#
_entry.id   ab0e9e9ce9cdf88b46560e72ffc0f7bd
#
_cell.length_a   1.000
_cell.length_b   1.000
_cell.length_c   1.000
_cell.angle_alpha   90.00
_cell.angle_beta   90.00
_cell.angle_gamma   90.00
#
_symmetry.space_group_name_H-M   'P 1'
#
loop_
_entity.id
_entity.type
_entity.pdbx_description
1 polymer ?
#
loop_
_entity_poly.entity_id
_entity_poly.type
_entity_poly.pdbx_seq_one_letter_code
_entity_poly.pdbx_strand_id
1 'polypeptide(L)'
;MSDVNIQNIASNLQPKLFFWQFVLRKMIYSSWKNYSEEPDRLLLHGTAVAIGNGGLLILGPSGSGKSHLALEMIALGASLVSDDRVWLSKTGEALQLEAPEQIKGYIEASGLGLLASEPKTPVPLKYCLDLSVENKMRLPFMSEETRLGLRVSILPGKPLVPHAAALIVLLKNGFASYD
;
A
#
# COMPACT_ATOMS: atom_id res chain seq x y z
N MET A 1 -22.33 -22.69 -48.11
CA MET A 1 -22.48 -21.66 -47.06
C MET A 1 -22.04 -22.30 -45.73
N SER A 2 -20.84 -22.02 -45.33
CA SER A 2 -20.22 -22.65 -44.15
C SER A 2 -20.62 -21.85 -42.88
N ASP A 3 -21.34 -22.52 -41.97
CA ASP A 3 -21.69 -21.97 -40.69
C ASP A 3 -20.42 -21.67 -39.86
N VAL A 4 -20.14 -20.39 -39.66
CA VAL A 4 -19.07 -19.95 -38.77
C VAL A 4 -19.50 -20.22 -37.33
N ASN A 5 -18.85 -21.19 -36.70
CA ASN A 5 -19.14 -21.60 -35.34
C ASN A 5 -18.75 -20.51 -34.34
N ILE A 6 -19.73 -19.70 -33.95
CA ILE A 6 -19.58 -18.56 -33.02
C ILE A 6 -19.04 -18.99 -31.63
N GLN A 7 -19.23 -20.26 -31.24
CA GLN A 7 -18.72 -20.78 -29.95
C GLN A 7 -17.18 -20.89 -29.93
N ASN A 8 -16.53 -21.14 -31.09
CA ASN A 8 -15.07 -21.20 -31.17
C ASN A 8 -14.40 -19.82 -31.15
N ILE A 9 -15.14 -18.75 -31.46
CA ILE A 9 -14.62 -17.37 -31.37
C ILE A 9 -14.65 -16.90 -29.91
N ALA A 10 -15.68 -17.25 -29.14
CA ALA A 10 -15.82 -16.86 -27.73
C ALA A 10 -14.78 -17.52 -26.83
N SER A 11 -14.42 -18.77 -27.06
CA SER A 11 -13.42 -19.50 -26.26
C SER A 11 -11.99 -18.98 -26.47
N ASN A 12 -11.67 -18.42 -27.62
CA ASN A 12 -10.36 -17.83 -27.90
C ASN A 12 -10.20 -16.36 -27.44
N LEU A 13 -11.31 -15.68 -27.15
CA LEU A 13 -11.30 -14.29 -26.70
C LEU A 13 -11.21 -14.16 -25.17
N GLN A 14 -11.65 -15.17 -24.42
CA GLN A 14 -11.69 -15.16 -22.95
C GLN A 14 -10.33 -14.87 -22.29
N PRO A 15 -9.22 -15.53 -22.68
CA PRO A 15 -7.91 -15.24 -22.05
C PRO A 15 -7.37 -13.85 -22.40
N LYS A 16 -7.66 -13.37 -23.63
CA LYS A 16 -7.23 -12.04 -24.09
C LYS A 16 -8.04 -10.94 -23.40
N LEU A 17 -9.35 -11.13 -23.23
CA LEU A 17 -10.21 -10.18 -22.50
C LEU A 17 -9.78 -10.05 -21.04
N PHE A 18 -9.46 -11.17 -20.40
CA PHE A 18 -8.98 -11.19 -19.01
C PHE A 18 -7.61 -10.50 -18.87
N PHE A 19 -6.71 -10.73 -19.81
CA PHE A 19 -5.40 -10.06 -19.88
C PHE A 19 -5.56 -8.56 -20.11
N TRP A 20 -6.41 -8.13 -21.04
CA TRP A 20 -6.69 -6.71 -21.29
C TRP A 20 -7.43 -6.04 -20.16
N GLN A 21 -8.37 -6.71 -19.49
CA GLN A 21 -9.00 -6.18 -18.26
C GLN A 21 -7.98 -6.03 -17.14
N PHE A 22 -7.05 -6.98 -16.99
CA PHE A 22 -5.96 -6.90 -16.03
C PHE A 22 -5.00 -5.74 -16.34
N VAL A 23 -4.62 -5.58 -17.61
CA VAL A 23 -3.74 -4.49 -18.08
C VAL A 23 -4.43 -3.13 -17.96
N LEU A 24 -5.71 -3.02 -18.39
CA LEU A 24 -6.49 -1.79 -18.28
C LEU A 24 -6.74 -1.42 -16.81
N ARG A 25 -7.00 -2.41 -15.93
CA ARG A 25 -7.16 -2.18 -14.50
C ARG A 25 -5.85 -1.69 -13.85
N LYS A 26 -4.71 -2.18 -14.33
CA LYS A 26 -3.38 -1.70 -13.91
C LYS A 26 -3.06 -0.31 -14.48
N MET A 27 -3.60 0.05 -15.66
CA MET A 27 -3.45 1.38 -16.26
C MET A 27 -4.38 2.44 -15.67
N ILE A 28 -5.57 2.04 -15.17
CA ILE A 28 -6.59 2.96 -14.64
C ILE A 28 -6.38 3.23 -13.14
N TYR A 29 -5.80 2.29 -12.39
CA TYR A 29 -5.55 2.43 -10.97
C TYR A 29 -4.12 2.02 -10.63
N SER A 30 -3.27 3.01 -10.47
CA SER A 30 -1.99 2.83 -9.79
C SER A 30 -2.20 3.10 -8.30
N SER A 31 -1.96 2.09 -7.46
CA SER A 31 -1.92 2.27 -6.01
C SER A 31 -0.86 3.29 -5.59
N TRP A 32 0.15 3.47 -6.43
CA TRP A 32 1.21 4.47 -6.30
C TRP A 32 0.82 5.82 -6.91
N LYS A 33 -0.42 6.26 -6.69
CA LYS A 33 -0.83 7.59 -7.14
C LYS A 33 0.04 8.64 -6.46
N ASN A 34 0.87 9.31 -7.27
CA ASN A 34 1.71 10.41 -6.83
C ASN A 34 1.06 11.77 -7.13
N TYR A 35 1.23 12.71 -6.23
CA TYR A 35 0.87 14.11 -6.42
C TYR A 35 2.02 14.94 -6.97
N SER A 36 3.25 14.52 -6.68
CA SER A 36 4.49 15.15 -7.13
C SER A 36 5.59 14.12 -7.22
N GLU A 37 6.48 14.30 -8.17
CA GLU A 37 7.66 13.50 -8.39
C GLU A 37 8.88 14.40 -8.54
N GLU A 38 9.88 14.16 -7.71
CA GLU A 38 11.18 14.81 -7.74
C GLU A 38 12.25 13.72 -7.93
N PRO A 39 13.49 14.03 -8.29
CA PRO A 39 14.50 13.03 -8.62
C PRO A 39 14.67 11.94 -7.55
N ASP A 40 14.61 12.30 -6.27
CA ASP A 40 14.87 11.39 -5.14
C ASP A 40 13.68 11.22 -4.19
N ARG A 41 12.48 11.73 -4.55
CA ARG A 41 11.29 11.56 -3.72
C ARG A 41 9.98 11.63 -4.50
N LEU A 42 8.98 10.93 -3.98
CA LEU A 42 7.61 10.87 -4.51
C LEU A 42 6.64 11.31 -3.42
N LEU A 43 5.71 12.22 -3.74
CA LEU A 43 4.58 12.51 -2.85
C LEU A 43 3.42 11.60 -3.21
N LEU A 44 3.11 10.64 -2.36
CA LEU A 44 2.14 9.57 -2.60
C LEU A 44 0.81 9.85 -1.89
N HIS A 45 -0.30 9.41 -2.49
CA HIS A 45 -1.57 9.28 -1.80
C HIS A 45 -1.59 8.01 -0.97
N GLY A 46 -1.42 8.15 0.33
CA GLY A 46 -1.31 7.02 1.24
C GLY A 46 -1.34 7.45 2.69
N THR A 47 -1.33 6.47 3.57
CA THR A 47 -1.21 6.65 5.01
C THR A 47 0.01 5.87 5.49
N ALA A 48 0.76 6.39 6.43
CA ALA A 48 1.94 5.70 6.94
C ALA A 48 1.98 5.73 8.47
N VAL A 49 2.37 4.60 9.05
CA VAL A 49 2.56 4.40 10.49
C VAL A 49 3.89 3.71 10.75
N ALA A 50 4.38 3.79 11.97
CA ALA A 50 5.64 3.19 12.38
C ALA A 50 5.55 2.43 13.70
N ILE A 51 6.30 1.33 13.80
CA ILE A 51 6.62 0.64 15.05
C ILE A 51 8.14 0.58 15.21
N GLY A 52 8.66 1.10 16.32
CA GLY A 52 10.10 1.23 16.45
C GLY A 52 10.69 2.02 15.28
N ASN A 53 11.67 1.46 14.59
CA ASN A 53 12.28 2.08 13.41
C ASN A 53 11.79 1.48 12.09
N GLY A 54 10.64 0.79 12.08
CA GLY A 54 10.04 0.21 10.87
C GLY A 54 8.75 0.89 10.46
N GLY A 55 8.73 1.48 9.26
CA GLY A 55 7.57 2.13 8.68
C GLY A 55 6.74 1.17 7.82
N LEU A 56 5.42 1.30 7.89
CA LEU A 56 4.45 0.70 6.98
C LEU A 56 3.80 1.81 6.16
N LEU A 57 3.91 1.70 4.84
CA LEU A 57 3.15 2.52 3.91
C LEU A 57 1.86 1.79 3.53
N ILE A 58 0.71 2.41 3.72
CA ILE A 58 -0.60 1.87 3.37
C ILE A 58 -1.10 2.61 2.13
N LEU A 59 -1.22 1.89 1.03
CA LEU A 59 -1.71 2.38 -0.25
C LEU A 59 -3.12 1.83 -0.53
N GLY A 60 -3.83 2.48 -1.42
CA GLY A 60 -5.16 2.07 -1.84
C GLY A 60 -6.03 3.25 -2.29
N PRO A 61 -7.21 2.97 -2.90
CA PRO A 61 -8.16 4.01 -3.31
C PRO A 61 -8.60 4.89 -2.14
N SER A 62 -9.15 6.06 -2.46
CA SER A 62 -9.89 6.84 -1.47
C SER A 62 -11.05 5.99 -0.92
N GLY A 63 -11.29 6.04 0.39
CA GLY A 63 -12.33 5.23 1.05
C GLY A 63 -11.97 3.75 1.24
N SER A 64 -10.75 3.30 0.93
CA SER A 64 -10.34 1.89 1.13
C SER A 64 -10.04 1.50 2.58
N GLY A 65 -10.12 2.43 3.53
CA GLY A 65 -9.87 2.17 4.95
C GLY A 65 -8.42 2.41 5.40
N LYS A 66 -7.59 3.10 4.63
CA LYS A 66 -6.19 3.40 5.00
C LYS A 66 -6.06 4.05 6.38
N SER A 67 -6.72 5.21 6.56
CA SER A 67 -6.68 5.96 7.82
C SER A 67 -7.34 5.18 8.96
N HIS A 68 -8.40 4.40 8.68
CA HIS A 68 -9.04 3.54 9.68
C HIS A 68 -8.07 2.49 10.22
N LEU A 69 -7.38 1.74 9.32
CA LEU A 69 -6.37 0.76 9.71
C LEU A 69 -5.21 1.41 10.47
N ALA A 70 -4.78 2.60 10.03
CA ALA A 70 -3.74 3.35 10.73
C ALA A 70 -4.15 3.73 12.16
N LEU A 71 -5.40 4.18 12.36
CA LEU A 71 -5.95 4.48 13.69
C LEU A 71 -5.98 3.25 14.60
N GLU A 72 -6.39 2.08 14.07
CA GLU A 72 -6.33 0.82 14.82
C GLU A 72 -4.89 0.48 15.24
N MET A 73 -3.92 0.66 14.34
CA MET A 73 -2.51 0.44 14.63
C MET A 73 -1.97 1.44 15.67
N ILE A 74 -2.38 2.70 15.59
CA ILE A 74 -2.01 3.74 16.58
C ILE A 74 -2.57 3.38 17.95
N ALA A 75 -3.83 2.93 18.03
CA ALA A 75 -4.42 2.45 19.29
C ALA A 75 -3.68 1.24 19.88
N LEU A 76 -2.97 0.46 19.05
CA LEU A 76 -2.12 -0.66 19.44
C LEU A 76 -0.63 -0.26 19.66
N GLY A 77 -0.33 1.03 19.68
CA GLY A 77 1.00 1.55 20.00
C GLY A 77 1.90 1.88 18.81
N ALA A 78 1.36 1.96 17.60
CA ALA A 78 2.08 2.55 16.48
C ALA A 78 2.11 4.08 16.61
N SER A 79 3.10 4.71 15.98
CA SER A 79 3.16 6.16 15.83
C SER A 79 2.68 6.53 14.42
N LEU A 80 1.98 7.66 14.29
CA LEU A 80 1.65 8.22 12.99
C LEU A 80 2.92 8.71 12.29
N VAL A 81 3.08 8.37 11.01
CA VAL A 81 4.07 9.04 10.16
C VAL A 81 3.37 10.16 9.40
N SER A 82 2.34 9.82 8.61
CA SER A 82 1.55 10.78 7.84
C SER A 82 0.22 10.16 7.41
N ASP A 83 -0.80 11.01 7.16
CA ASP A 83 -2.07 10.60 6.59
C ASP A 83 -2.38 11.41 5.33
N ASP A 84 -3.13 10.83 4.37
CA ASP A 84 -3.51 11.36 3.07
C ASP A 84 -2.32 11.56 2.11
N ARG A 85 -1.20 12.13 2.56
CA ARG A 85 -0.01 12.38 1.74
C ARG A 85 1.25 11.96 2.48
N VAL A 86 2.06 11.15 1.81
CA VAL A 86 3.31 10.63 2.36
C VAL A 86 4.44 10.90 1.37
N TRP A 87 5.50 11.54 1.80
CA TRP A 87 6.74 11.56 1.05
C TRP A 87 7.43 10.21 1.19
N LEU A 88 7.77 9.60 0.06
CA LEU A 88 8.70 8.49 -0.05
C LEU A 88 9.99 9.05 -0.64
N SER A 89 11.04 9.11 0.15
CA SER A 89 12.33 9.65 -0.25
C SER A 89 13.42 8.59 -0.21
N LYS A 90 14.41 8.72 -1.10
CA LYS A 90 15.61 7.90 -1.11
C LYS A 90 16.71 8.55 -0.28
N THR A 91 17.25 7.82 0.68
CA THR A 91 18.39 8.24 1.51
C THR A 91 19.42 7.12 1.53
N GLY A 92 20.46 7.25 0.72
CA GLY A 92 21.45 6.18 0.50
C GLY A 92 20.81 4.93 -0.08
N GLU A 93 20.94 3.80 0.60
CA GLU A 93 20.37 2.49 0.21
C GLU A 93 19.00 2.21 0.88
N ALA A 94 18.34 3.22 1.44
CA ALA A 94 17.07 3.08 2.12
C ALA A 94 16.00 4.04 1.57
N LEU A 95 14.74 3.59 1.63
CA LEU A 95 13.57 4.44 1.43
C LEU A 95 13.06 4.93 2.78
N GLN A 96 12.74 6.22 2.86
CA GLN A 96 12.20 6.88 4.04
C GLN A 96 10.75 7.32 3.80
N LEU A 97 9.94 7.21 4.84
CA LEU A 97 8.58 7.77 4.87
C LEU A 97 8.59 9.05 5.69
N GLU A 98 8.05 10.12 5.11
CA GLU A 98 8.03 11.44 5.73
C GLU A 98 6.67 12.11 5.61
N ALA A 99 6.31 12.91 6.61
CA ALA A 99 5.11 13.74 6.57
C ALA A 99 5.41 15.08 5.88
N PRO A 100 4.54 15.55 4.96
CA PRO A 100 4.52 16.96 4.62
C PRO A 100 4.25 17.81 5.87
N GLU A 101 5.00 18.91 6.04
CA GLU A 101 4.96 19.72 7.26
C GLU A 101 3.55 20.23 7.61
N GLN A 102 2.74 20.53 6.56
CA GLN A 102 1.39 21.09 6.71
C GLN A 102 0.37 20.14 7.34
N ILE A 103 0.60 18.82 7.25
CA ILE A 103 -0.33 17.79 7.75
C ILE A 103 0.29 16.90 8.83
N LYS A 104 1.51 17.22 9.23
CA LYS A 104 2.27 16.47 10.22
C LYS A 104 1.55 16.42 11.57
N GLY A 105 1.36 15.20 12.08
CA GLY A 105 0.70 14.97 13.36
C GLY A 105 -0.82 15.02 13.31
N TYR A 106 -1.43 14.98 12.13
CA TYR A 106 -2.88 14.93 11.97
C TYR A 106 -3.31 13.69 11.19
N ILE A 107 -4.41 13.08 11.62
CA ILE A 107 -5.05 11.94 10.96
C ILE A 107 -6.56 12.13 10.92
N GLU A 108 -7.20 11.83 9.78
CA GLU A 108 -8.64 11.90 9.64
C GLU A 108 -9.32 10.66 10.22
N ALA A 109 -10.28 10.89 11.13
CA ALA A 109 -11.18 9.87 11.66
C ALA A 109 -12.60 10.11 11.14
N SER A 110 -13.08 9.24 10.25
CA SER A 110 -14.42 9.36 9.67
C SER A 110 -15.49 9.44 10.75
N GLY A 111 -16.35 10.45 10.66
CA GLY A 111 -17.41 10.71 11.62
C GLY A 111 -17.01 11.51 12.87
N LEU A 112 -15.70 11.72 13.10
CA LEU A 112 -15.19 12.53 14.23
C LEU A 112 -14.49 13.79 13.74
N GLY A 113 -13.73 13.69 12.62
CA GLY A 113 -12.96 14.80 12.09
C GLY A 113 -11.46 14.56 12.19
N LEU A 114 -10.68 15.63 12.30
CA LEU A 114 -9.22 15.60 12.31
C LEU A 114 -8.71 15.41 13.76
N LEU A 115 -7.95 14.34 13.99
CA LEU A 115 -7.37 14.03 15.28
C LEU A 115 -5.89 14.38 15.29
N ALA A 116 -5.39 14.86 16.43
CA ALA A 116 -3.97 15.05 16.66
C ALA A 116 -3.32 13.75 17.13
N SER A 117 -2.13 13.46 16.61
CA SER A 117 -1.31 12.32 17.01
C SER A 117 0.15 12.75 17.04
N GLU A 118 0.92 12.25 18.00
CA GLU A 118 2.36 12.53 18.02
C GLU A 118 3.04 11.87 16.81
N PRO A 119 3.65 12.65 15.90
CA PRO A 119 4.21 12.10 14.67
C PRO A 119 5.60 11.52 14.90
N LYS A 120 5.89 10.40 14.23
CA LYS A 120 7.23 9.83 14.12
C LYS A 120 7.69 9.84 12.67
N THR A 121 8.47 10.85 12.31
CA THR A 121 8.93 11.06 10.92
C THR A 121 10.28 11.80 10.91
N PRO A 122 11.26 11.46 10.05
CA PRO A 122 11.20 10.38 9.06
C PRO A 122 11.41 8.98 9.66
N VAL A 123 10.94 7.93 8.95
CA VAL A 123 11.18 6.53 9.32
C VAL A 123 11.50 5.66 8.10
N PRO A 124 12.38 4.65 8.21
CA PRO A 124 12.66 3.74 7.12
C PRO A 124 11.40 2.94 6.71
N LEU A 125 11.13 2.85 5.41
CA LEU A 125 10.11 1.97 4.87
C LEU A 125 10.52 0.51 5.05
N LYS A 126 9.71 -0.29 5.76
CA LYS A 126 9.90 -1.72 5.92
C LYS A 126 9.00 -2.55 5.00
N TYR A 127 7.74 -2.18 4.93
CA TYR A 127 6.74 -2.83 4.07
C TYR A 127 5.78 -1.81 3.49
N CYS A 128 5.21 -2.15 2.33
CA CYS A 128 4.06 -1.48 1.75
C CYS A 128 2.86 -2.43 1.78
N LEU A 129 1.73 -2.00 2.32
CA LEU A 129 0.45 -2.69 2.25
C LEU A 129 -0.41 -2.02 1.18
N ASP A 130 -0.79 -2.76 0.15
CA ASP A 130 -1.66 -2.24 -0.90
C ASP A 130 -3.08 -2.81 -0.77
N LEU A 131 -4.01 -1.98 -0.32
CA LEU A 131 -5.42 -2.35 -0.14
C LEU A 131 -6.18 -2.59 -1.46
N SER A 132 -5.55 -2.41 -2.62
CA SER A 132 -6.12 -2.73 -3.93
C SER A 132 -5.65 -4.06 -4.49
N VAL A 133 -4.52 -4.59 -4.00
CA VAL A 133 -3.92 -5.84 -4.49
C VAL A 133 -4.67 -7.04 -3.91
N GLU A 134 -5.13 -7.93 -4.81
CA GLU A 134 -5.80 -9.17 -4.44
C GLU A 134 -4.80 -10.32 -4.31
N ASN A 135 -4.95 -11.08 -3.22
CA ASN A 135 -4.33 -12.38 -3.07
C ASN A 135 -5.36 -13.40 -2.56
N LYS A 136 -5.62 -14.43 -3.36
CA LYS A 136 -6.57 -15.49 -3.05
C LYS A 136 -5.93 -16.66 -2.29
N MET A 137 -4.64 -16.62 -2.03
CA MET A 137 -3.91 -17.67 -1.34
C MET A 137 -4.01 -17.49 0.18
N ARG A 138 -4.06 -18.62 0.92
CA ARG A 138 -4.08 -18.61 2.39
C ARG A 138 -2.82 -17.96 2.99
N LEU A 139 -1.66 -18.18 2.35
CA LEU A 139 -0.42 -17.49 2.68
C LEU A 139 -0.18 -16.43 1.61
N PRO A 140 -0.11 -15.16 1.97
CA PRO A 140 0.07 -14.09 1.02
C PRO A 140 1.43 -14.21 0.33
N PHE A 141 1.42 -14.12 -0.98
CA PHE A 141 2.64 -13.95 -1.75
C PHE A 141 2.99 -12.46 -1.71
N MET A 142 4.11 -12.12 -1.08
CA MET A 142 4.65 -10.76 -1.20
C MET A 142 5.17 -10.58 -2.61
N SER A 143 4.77 -9.49 -3.24
CA SER A 143 5.39 -9.05 -4.48
C SER A 143 6.47 -8.00 -4.16
N GLU A 144 7.42 -7.86 -5.08
CA GLU A 144 8.41 -6.79 -4.99
C GLU A 144 8.21 -5.82 -6.14
N GLU A 145 8.33 -4.55 -5.85
CA GLU A 145 8.36 -3.49 -6.85
C GLU A 145 9.60 -2.62 -6.66
N THR A 146 10.04 -1.93 -7.73
CA THR A 146 11.15 -0.98 -7.64
C THR A 146 10.60 0.43 -7.58
N ARG A 147 11.02 1.21 -6.57
CA ARG A 147 10.72 2.63 -6.43
C ARG A 147 12.00 3.39 -6.11
N LEU A 148 12.25 4.50 -6.81
CA LEU A 148 13.48 5.30 -6.68
C LEU A 148 14.76 4.45 -6.77
N GLY A 149 14.71 3.36 -7.59
CA GLY A 149 15.83 2.43 -7.77
C GLY A 149 16.03 1.41 -6.65
N LEU A 150 15.15 1.36 -5.64
CA LEU A 150 15.22 0.41 -4.51
C LEU A 150 14.01 -0.51 -4.48
N ARG A 151 14.20 -1.73 -3.93
CA ARG A 151 13.12 -2.72 -3.80
C ARG A 151 12.18 -2.39 -2.66
N VAL A 152 10.89 -2.58 -2.91
CA VAL A 152 9.81 -2.42 -1.93
C VAL A 152 9.01 -3.71 -1.89
N SER A 153 8.89 -4.32 -0.72
CA SER A 153 8.04 -5.49 -0.50
C SER A 153 6.59 -5.06 -0.32
N ILE A 154 5.70 -5.59 -1.19
CA ILE A 154 4.28 -5.26 -1.22
C ILE A 154 3.47 -6.39 -0.59
N LEU A 155 2.71 -6.07 0.44
CA LEU A 155 1.72 -6.93 1.07
C LEU A 155 0.37 -6.72 0.39
N PRO A 156 -0.35 -7.78 0.00
CA PRO A 156 -1.70 -7.64 -0.55
C PRO A 156 -2.73 -7.33 0.54
N GLY A 157 -3.67 -6.43 0.23
CA GLY A 157 -4.75 -6.02 1.13
C GLY A 157 -6.12 -6.58 0.80
N LYS A 158 -6.25 -7.48 -0.20
CA LYS A 158 -7.52 -8.12 -0.59
C LYS A 158 -7.37 -9.62 -0.80
N PRO A 159 -8.43 -10.41 -0.64
CA PRO A 159 -9.77 -10.04 -0.16
C PRO A 159 -9.80 -9.78 1.35
N LEU A 160 -8.73 -10.15 2.06
CA LEU A 160 -8.63 -10.03 3.50
C LEU A 160 -7.60 -8.96 3.85
N VAL A 161 -8.06 -7.84 4.40
CA VAL A 161 -7.15 -6.83 4.97
C VAL A 161 -6.48 -7.45 6.20
N PRO A 162 -5.15 -7.43 6.30
CA PRO A 162 -4.46 -7.89 7.50
C PRO A 162 -4.91 -7.09 8.72
N HIS A 163 -5.19 -7.78 9.83
CA HIS A 163 -5.55 -7.12 11.07
C HIS A 163 -4.42 -6.22 11.58
N ALA A 164 -4.76 -5.09 12.16
CA ALA A 164 -3.80 -4.15 12.73
C ALA A 164 -2.80 -4.84 13.68
N ALA A 165 -3.28 -5.75 14.54
CA ALA A 165 -2.43 -6.50 15.45
C ALA A 165 -1.39 -7.39 14.73
N ALA A 166 -1.77 -8.03 13.61
CA ALA A 166 -0.84 -8.84 12.82
C ALA A 166 0.25 -7.98 12.17
N LEU A 167 -0.13 -6.79 11.67
CA LEU A 167 0.82 -5.83 11.10
C LEU A 167 1.80 -5.29 12.17
N ILE A 168 1.33 -5.06 13.39
CA ILE A 168 2.18 -4.69 14.52
C ILE A 168 3.23 -5.78 14.80
N VAL A 169 2.79 -7.06 14.86
CA VAL A 169 3.70 -8.20 15.07
C VAL A 169 4.71 -8.31 13.94
N LEU A 170 4.25 -8.17 12.68
CA LEU A 170 5.12 -8.19 11.50
C LEU A 170 6.17 -7.08 11.53
N LEU A 171 5.77 -5.85 11.86
CA LEU A 171 6.71 -4.72 11.94
C LEU A 171 7.75 -4.91 13.03
N LYS A 172 7.37 -5.51 14.17
CA LYS A 172 8.29 -5.81 15.29
C LYS A 172 9.27 -6.94 14.95
N ASN A 173 8.74 -8.06 14.44
CA ASN A 173 9.48 -9.33 14.43
C ASN A 173 9.86 -9.80 13.03
N GLY A 174 9.24 -9.26 11.97
CA GLY A 174 9.39 -9.79 10.61
C GLY A 174 8.55 -11.05 10.37
N PHE A 175 8.76 -11.69 9.23
CA PHE A 175 8.23 -13.02 8.94
C PHE A 175 9.08 -14.10 9.62
N ALA A 176 8.43 -15.20 10.02
CA ALA A 176 9.16 -16.37 10.48
C ALA A 176 9.96 -16.98 9.31
N SER A 177 11.23 -17.29 9.55
CA SER A 177 12.01 -18.15 8.67
C SER A 177 11.62 -19.60 9.01
N TYR A 178 11.12 -20.35 8.03
CA TYR A 178 10.97 -21.79 8.13
C TYR A 178 12.25 -22.39 7.53
N ASP A 179 13.13 -22.87 8.39
CA ASP A 179 14.27 -23.70 7.99
C ASP A 179 13.79 -25.10 7.60
#